data_6308dd382f045889574b91334685e00a
#
_entry.id   6308dd382f045889574b91334685e00a
#
_cell.length_a   1.000
_cell.length_b   1.000
_cell.length_c   1.000
_cell.angle_alpha   90.00
_cell.angle_beta   90.00
_cell.angle_gamma   90.00
#
_symmetry.space_group_name_H-M   'P 1'
#
loop_
_entity.id
_entity.type
_entity.pdbx_description
1 polymer ?
#
loop_
_entity_poly.entity_id
_entity_poly.type
_entity_poly.pdbx_seq_one_letter_code
_entity_poly.pdbx_strand_id
1 'polypeptide(L)'
;HTVRMEQGERKFAFRFEAGKTDLLDNVDRTAQAYNEEPYVLAFNASGAGEKKSPAILVDQANVLVSAWKKAENGEGYTLRLYESTGKDTAAVVALPFAGVTCPVSLKGFEIKTLHYDEQTKQLTEADLLD
;
A
#
# COMPACT_ATOMS: atom_id res chain seq x y z
N HIS A 1 10.37 28.00 -30.15
CA HIS A 1 10.41 27.41 -28.80
C HIS A 1 9.56 28.26 -27.87
N THR A 2 8.35 27.82 -27.63
CA THR A 2 7.50 28.44 -26.60
C THR A 2 7.97 27.88 -25.26
N VAL A 3 8.63 28.71 -24.46
CA VAL A 3 8.96 28.36 -23.08
C VAL A 3 7.63 28.25 -22.32
N ARG A 4 7.21 27.05 -21.99
CA ARG A 4 6.07 26.83 -21.08
C ARG A 4 6.54 27.18 -19.67
N MET A 5 6.39 28.44 -19.30
CA MET A 5 6.48 28.82 -17.89
C MET A 5 5.19 28.40 -17.20
N GLU A 6 5.33 27.59 -16.16
CA GLU A 6 4.22 27.23 -15.31
C GLU A 6 3.70 28.50 -14.60
N GLN A 7 2.47 28.87 -14.88
CA GLN A 7 1.81 30.02 -14.27
C GLN A 7 0.80 29.55 -13.24
N GLY A 8 0.72 30.25 -12.13
CA GLY A 8 -0.26 30.00 -11.07
C GLY A 8 0.37 29.97 -9.68
N GLU A 9 -0.47 30.11 -8.68
CA GLU A 9 -0.08 29.97 -7.27
C GLU A 9 0.10 28.50 -6.92
N ARG A 10 1.22 28.15 -6.29
CA ARG A 10 1.50 26.81 -5.80
C ARG A 10 1.72 26.85 -4.30
N LYS A 11 1.06 25.95 -3.60
CA LYS A 11 1.26 25.75 -2.16
C LYS A 11 2.11 24.53 -1.94
N PHE A 12 3.19 24.69 -1.18
CA PHE A 12 4.03 23.60 -0.71
C PHE A 12 3.89 23.52 0.80
N ALA A 13 3.62 22.31 1.30
CA ALA A 13 3.61 22.04 2.73
C ALA A 13 4.77 21.11 3.06
N PHE A 14 5.49 21.43 4.12
CA PHE A 14 6.59 20.62 4.62
C PHE A 14 6.31 20.25 6.07
N ARG A 15 6.56 19.00 6.42
CA ARG A 15 6.55 18.56 7.80
C ARG A 15 7.95 18.20 8.22
N PHE A 16 8.33 18.67 9.38
CA PHE A 16 9.61 18.36 10.01
C PHE A 16 9.35 17.57 11.30
N GLU A 17 10.01 16.43 11.44
CA GLU A 17 9.99 15.62 12.65
C GLU A 17 11.42 15.39 13.14
N ALA A 18 11.59 15.44 14.46
CA ALA A 18 12.86 15.18 15.12
C ALA A 18 12.65 14.19 16.26
N GLY A 19 13.50 13.20 16.36
CA GLY A 19 13.38 12.15 17.37
C GLY A 19 14.62 11.27 17.43
N LYS A 20 14.49 10.12 18.07
CA LYS A 20 15.52 9.08 18.12
C LYS A 20 15.48 8.23 16.84
N THR A 21 16.43 7.33 16.69
CA THR A 21 16.57 6.44 15.51
C THR A 21 15.36 5.54 15.23
N ASP A 22 14.54 5.26 16.25
CA ASP A 22 13.27 4.54 16.10
C ASP A 22 12.24 5.30 15.26
N LEU A 23 12.39 6.62 15.14
CA LEU A 23 11.60 7.42 14.20
C LEU A 23 11.75 6.93 12.76
N LEU A 24 12.95 6.50 12.38
CA LEU A 24 13.25 6.02 11.03
C LEU A 24 12.47 4.74 10.66
N ASP A 25 12.12 3.92 11.64
CA ASP A 25 11.34 2.69 11.41
C ASP A 25 9.90 2.97 10.96
N ASN A 26 9.41 4.21 11.13
CA ASN A 26 8.05 4.61 10.78
C ASN A 26 7.97 5.80 9.82
N VAL A 27 9.11 6.32 9.33
CA VAL A 27 9.15 7.56 8.55
C VAL A 27 8.31 7.47 7.28
N ASP A 28 8.40 6.38 6.53
CA ASP A 28 7.66 6.20 5.29
C ASP A 28 6.15 6.09 5.54
N ARG A 29 5.76 5.34 6.56
CA ARG A 29 4.34 5.22 6.93
C ARG A 29 3.76 6.57 7.37
N THR A 30 4.54 7.32 8.13
CA THR A 30 4.14 8.67 8.55
C THR A 30 4.06 9.62 7.36
N ALA A 31 5.03 9.58 6.45
CA ALA A 31 5.04 10.38 5.24
C ALA A 31 3.83 10.04 4.33
N GLN A 32 3.53 8.76 4.15
CA GLN A 32 2.36 8.33 3.39
C GLN A 32 1.06 8.87 4.01
N ALA A 33 0.89 8.76 5.32
CA ALA A 33 -0.29 9.28 6.02
C ALA A 33 -0.47 10.80 5.89
N TYR A 34 0.61 11.56 5.66
CA TYR A 34 0.54 13.00 5.43
C TYR A 34 0.37 13.40 3.96
N ASN A 35 0.84 12.59 3.04
CA ASN A 35 0.76 12.88 1.61
C ASN A 35 -0.52 12.35 0.96
N GLU A 36 -1.11 11.32 1.56
CA GLU A 36 -2.32 10.68 1.06
C GLU A 36 -3.49 10.96 1.99
N GLU A 37 -4.26 12.00 1.68
CA GLU A 37 -5.48 12.28 2.43
C GLU A 37 -6.50 11.16 2.22
N PRO A 38 -7.14 10.66 3.31
CA PRO A 38 -8.15 9.63 3.18
C PRO A 38 -9.38 10.18 2.43
N TYR A 39 -9.83 9.44 1.43
CA TYR A 39 -11.07 9.76 0.75
C TYR A 39 -12.26 9.35 1.61
N VAL A 40 -13.05 10.32 2.06
CA VAL A 40 -14.20 10.09 2.92
C VAL A 40 -15.51 10.37 2.15
N LEU A 41 -16.33 9.33 2.02
CA LEU A 41 -17.70 9.46 1.54
C LEU A 41 -18.67 9.34 2.71
N ALA A 42 -19.40 10.43 2.96
CA ALA A 42 -20.50 10.42 3.90
C ALA A 42 -21.81 10.18 3.14
N PHE A 43 -22.50 9.11 3.44
CA PHE A 43 -23.85 8.86 2.93
C PHE A 43 -24.74 8.30 4.04
N ASN A 44 -26.02 8.62 3.99
CA ASN A 44 -26.99 8.09 4.94
C ASN A 44 -27.45 6.72 4.46
N ALA A 45 -26.85 5.68 4.99
CA ALA A 45 -27.28 4.31 4.76
C ALA A 45 -28.47 3.97 5.66
N SER A 46 -29.57 3.50 5.06
CA SER A 46 -30.67 2.87 5.81
C SER A 46 -30.42 1.36 5.89
N GLY A 47 -30.19 0.83 7.07
CA GLY A 47 -30.08 -0.61 7.30
C GLY A 47 -28.95 -1.01 8.27
N ALA A 48 -29.00 -2.27 8.70
CA ALA A 48 -27.96 -2.91 9.51
C ALA A 48 -26.83 -3.40 8.61
N GLY A 49 -25.91 -2.53 8.20
CA GLY A 49 -24.72 -2.90 7.46
C GLY A 49 -23.61 -3.40 8.38
N GLU A 50 -22.93 -4.46 8.01
CA GLU A 50 -21.72 -4.87 8.70
C GLU A 50 -20.58 -3.89 8.41
N LYS A 51 -19.77 -3.62 9.44
CA LYS A 51 -18.55 -2.81 9.26
C LYS A 51 -17.61 -3.56 8.33
N LYS A 52 -17.26 -2.95 7.21
CA LYS A 52 -16.28 -3.52 6.27
C LYS A 52 -14.90 -3.60 6.94
N SER A 53 -14.23 -4.73 6.78
CA SER A 53 -12.82 -4.88 7.12
C SER A 53 -11.93 -4.20 6.06
N PRO A 54 -10.69 -3.85 6.39
CA PRO A 54 -9.73 -3.41 5.38
C PRO A 54 -9.59 -4.45 4.25
N ALA A 55 -9.37 -3.97 3.02
CA ALA A 55 -9.18 -4.86 1.88
C ALA A 55 -7.88 -5.65 1.98
N ILE A 56 -6.83 -5.00 2.49
CA ILE A 56 -5.49 -5.57 2.63
C ILE A 56 -5.01 -5.31 4.06
N LEU A 57 -4.46 -6.32 4.69
CA LEU A 57 -3.77 -6.22 5.98
C LEU A 57 -2.35 -6.78 5.82
N VAL A 58 -1.38 -6.08 6.41
CA VAL A 58 0.00 -6.52 6.54
C VAL A 58 0.36 -6.41 8.02
N ASP A 59 0.88 -7.48 8.61
CA ASP A 59 1.15 -7.56 10.05
C ASP A 59 2.43 -6.83 10.49
N GLN A 60 3.31 -6.48 9.54
CA GLN A 60 4.56 -5.77 9.80
C GLN A 60 4.47 -4.30 9.43
N ALA A 61 4.84 -3.41 10.36
CA ALA A 61 4.73 -1.97 10.17
C ALA A 61 5.70 -1.40 9.11
N ASN A 62 6.82 -2.06 8.88
CA ASN A 62 7.84 -1.70 7.90
C ASN A 62 7.62 -2.29 6.50
N VAL A 63 6.55 -3.07 6.31
CA VAL A 63 6.13 -3.56 4.99
C VAL A 63 4.89 -2.79 4.57
N LEU A 64 5.04 -1.99 3.53
CA LEU A 64 4.02 -1.07 3.05
C LEU A 64 3.44 -1.52 1.70
N VAL A 65 2.16 -1.23 1.50
CA VAL A 65 1.48 -1.44 0.23
C VAL A 65 1.73 -0.21 -0.65
N SER A 66 2.35 -0.39 -1.81
CA SER A 66 2.56 0.68 -2.77
C SER A 66 1.53 0.70 -3.90
N ALA A 67 0.94 -0.44 -4.23
CA ALA A 67 -0.10 -0.51 -5.25
C ALA A 67 -1.05 -1.70 -5.03
N TRP A 68 -2.30 -1.48 -5.35
CA TRP A 68 -3.31 -2.51 -5.56
C TRP A 68 -4.08 -2.14 -6.84
N LYS A 69 -3.88 -2.91 -7.89
CA LYS A 69 -4.49 -2.64 -9.20
C LYS A 69 -4.98 -3.92 -9.85
N LYS A 70 -5.85 -3.80 -10.84
CA LYS A 70 -6.18 -4.92 -11.71
C LYS A 70 -4.93 -5.34 -12.49
N ALA A 71 -4.73 -6.65 -12.64
CA ALA A 71 -3.60 -7.18 -13.41
C ALA A 71 -3.68 -6.76 -14.88
N GLU A 72 -2.54 -6.56 -15.53
CA GLU A 72 -2.49 -6.04 -16.91
C GLU A 72 -3.06 -7.01 -17.93
N ASN A 73 -2.94 -8.31 -17.68
CA ASN A 73 -3.59 -9.36 -18.48
C ASN A 73 -5.12 -9.41 -18.30
N GLY A 74 -5.68 -8.60 -17.39
CA GLY A 74 -7.11 -8.53 -17.09
C GLY A 74 -7.62 -9.61 -16.12
N GLU A 75 -6.77 -10.52 -15.67
CA GLU A 75 -7.13 -11.61 -14.76
C GLU A 75 -6.59 -11.34 -13.35
N GLY A 76 -7.50 -11.19 -12.36
CA GLY A 76 -7.13 -10.95 -10.97
C GLY A 76 -6.54 -9.55 -10.68
N TYR A 77 -5.76 -9.46 -9.62
CA TYR A 77 -5.19 -8.21 -9.12
C TYR A 77 -3.72 -8.35 -8.78
N THR A 78 -2.98 -7.28 -9.01
CA THR A 78 -1.58 -7.13 -8.62
C THR A 78 -1.48 -6.33 -7.34
N LEU A 79 -0.81 -6.88 -6.34
CA LEU A 79 -0.45 -6.25 -5.07
C LEU A 79 1.06 -6.01 -5.04
N ARG A 80 1.47 -4.78 -4.86
CA ARG A 80 2.89 -4.44 -4.73
C ARG A 80 3.20 -3.96 -3.32
N LEU A 81 4.22 -4.56 -2.74
CA LEU A 81 4.71 -4.29 -1.40
C LEU A 81 6.15 -3.80 -1.47
N TYR A 82 6.59 -3.09 -0.45
CA TYR A 82 8.00 -2.78 -0.25
C TYR A 82 8.36 -2.76 1.24
N GLU A 83 9.59 -3.16 1.53
CA GLU A 83 10.19 -3.01 2.84
C GLU A 83 10.87 -1.64 2.94
N SER A 84 10.57 -0.87 3.99
CA SER A 84 10.90 0.57 4.07
C SER A 84 12.07 0.91 4.97
N THR A 85 12.62 -0.04 5.74
CA THR A 85 13.60 0.23 6.80
C THR A 85 14.99 -0.37 6.56
N GLY A 86 15.16 -1.14 5.47
CA GLY A 86 16.41 -1.83 5.16
C GLY A 86 16.64 -3.09 5.99
N LYS A 87 15.59 -3.66 6.59
CA LYS A 87 15.67 -4.86 7.43
C LYS A 87 14.99 -6.04 6.74
N ASP A 88 15.67 -7.20 6.71
CA ASP A 88 15.02 -8.43 6.26
C ASP A 88 13.80 -8.71 7.14
N THR A 89 12.65 -8.83 6.51
CA THR A 89 11.36 -8.92 7.21
C THR A 89 10.51 -10.06 6.67
N ALA A 90 10.03 -10.91 7.59
CA ALA A 90 8.97 -11.86 7.29
C ALA A 90 7.63 -11.26 7.71
N ALA A 91 6.67 -11.24 6.80
CA ALA A 91 5.34 -10.67 7.01
C ALA A 91 4.24 -11.62 6.56
N VAL A 92 3.04 -11.38 7.06
CA VAL A 92 1.82 -12.04 6.57
C VAL A 92 0.93 -11.00 5.93
N VAL A 93 0.60 -11.23 4.68
CA VAL A 93 -0.38 -10.45 3.93
C VAL A 93 -1.72 -11.15 3.98
N ALA A 94 -2.77 -10.43 4.33
CA ALA A 94 -4.12 -10.96 4.33
C ALA A 94 -5.05 -10.12 3.43
N LEU A 95 -5.94 -10.81 2.74
CA LEU A 95 -7.06 -10.25 1.98
C LEU A 95 -8.37 -10.71 2.64
N PRO A 96 -8.86 -9.99 3.67
CA PRO A 96 -10.02 -10.43 4.46
C PRO A 96 -11.28 -10.66 3.61
N PHE A 97 -11.49 -9.85 2.58
CA PHE A 97 -12.64 -9.98 1.68
C PHE A 97 -12.66 -11.32 0.91
N ALA A 98 -11.49 -11.92 0.71
CA ALA A 98 -11.32 -13.20 -0.01
C ALA A 98 -11.05 -14.37 0.94
N GLY A 99 -10.79 -14.11 2.23
CA GLY A 99 -10.38 -15.13 3.20
C GLY A 99 -9.00 -15.72 2.93
N VAL A 100 -8.09 -14.94 2.30
CA VAL A 100 -6.76 -15.40 1.86
C VAL A 100 -5.69 -14.79 2.75
N THR A 101 -4.69 -15.59 3.09
CA THR A 101 -3.47 -15.16 3.76
C THR A 101 -2.25 -15.73 3.03
N CYS A 102 -1.18 -14.93 2.92
CA CYS A 102 0.05 -15.32 2.25
C CYS A 102 1.25 -14.88 3.11
N PRO A 103 2.09 -15.80 3.58
CA PRO A 103 3.37 -15.44 4.18
C PRO A 103 4.32 -14.96 3.08
N VAL A 104 5.01 -13.87 3.34
CA VAL A 104 5.99 -13.28 2.43
C VAL A 104 7.27 -12.95 3.18
N SER A 105 8.39 -13.05 2.50
CA SER A 105 9.68 -12.61 3.02
C SER A 105 10.25 -11.56 2.10
N LEU A 106 10.63 -10.41 2.66
CA LEU A 106 11.27 -9.31 1.94
C LEU A 106 12.66 -9.09 2.52
N LYS A 107 13.62 -8.84 1.66
CA LYS A 107 14.92 -8.29 2.07
C LYS A 107 14.80 -6.80 2.34
N GLY A 108 15.79 -6.23 3.02
CA GLY A 108 15.83 -4.80 3.24
C GLY A 108 15.72 -4.00 1.93
N PHE A 109 14.77 -3.07 1.87
CA PHE A 109 14.43 -2.25 0.71
C PHE A 109 13.95 -3.03 -0.53
N GLU A 110 13.53 -4.28 -0.37
CA GLU A 110 12.97 -5.07 -1.47
C GLU A 110 11.57 -4.59 -1.83
N ILE A 111 11.30 -4.55 -3.14
CA ILE A 111 9.96 -4.42 -3.71
C ILE A 111 9.51 -5.81 -4.13
N LYS A 112 8.34 -6.23 -3.70
CA LYS A 112 7.78 -7.54 -4.03
C LYS A 112 6.39 -7.39 -4.63
N THR A 113 6.15 -8.12 -5.71
CA THR A 113 4.85 -8.18 -6.38
C THR A 113 4.17 -9.50 -6.07
N LEU A 114 2.89 -9.44 -5.73
CA LEU A 114 2.02 -10.60 -5.56
C LEU A 114 0.87 -10.49 -6.56
N HIS A 115 0.45 -11.61 -7.09
CA HIS A 115 -0.73 -11.74 -7.93
C HIS A 115 -1.84 -12.45 -7.15
N TYR A 116 -3.03 -11.84 -7.10
CA TYR A 116 -4.24 -12.45 -6.56
C TYR A 116 -5.13 -12.94 -7.69
N ASP A 117 -5.33 -14.23 -7.75
CA ASP A 117 -6.26 -14.89 -8.68
C ASP A 117 -7.65 -15.01 -8.03
N GLU A 118 -8.65 -14.39 -8.66
CA GLU A 118 -10.03 -14.40 -8.16
C GLU A 118 -10.71 -15.77 -8.28
N GLN A 119 -10.29 -16.60 -9.24
CA GLN A 119 -10.90 -17.89 -9.49
C GLN A 119 -10.40 -18.94 -8.51
N THR A 120 -9.08 -19.01 -8.34
CA THR A 120 -8.43 -19.95 -7.42
C THR A 120 -8.37 -19.46 -5.98
N LYS A 121 -8.61 -18.15 -5.77
CA LYS A 121 -8.45 -17.45 -4.49
C LYS A 121 -7.06 -17.64 -3.89
N GLN A 122 -6.05 -17.59 -4.73
CA GLN A 122 -4.66 -17.70 -4.31
C GLN A 122 -3.95 -16.37 -4.47
N LEU A 123 -3.06 -16.08 -3.53
CA LEU A 123 -2.14 -14.95 -3.58
C LEU A 123 -0.73 -15.52 -3.69
N THR A 124 -0.07 -15.32 -4.82
CA THR A 124 1.23 -15.89 -5.15
C THR A 124 2.22 -14.81 -5.54
N GLU A 125 3.50 -15.08 -5.36
CA GLU A 125 4.55 -14.18 -5.83
C GLU A 125 4.56 -14.14 -7.36
N ALA A 126 4.71 -12.95 -7.92
CA ALA A 126 4.71 -12.67 -9.35
C ALA A 126 5.91 -11.80 -9.73
N ASP A 127 6.17 -11.68 -11.01
CA ASP A 127 7.23 -10.81 -11.50
C ASP A 127 6.88 -9.33 -11.29
N LEU A 128 7.89 -8.47 -11.25
CA LEU A 128 7.72 -7.02 -11.08
C LEU A 128 6.93 -6.38 -12.24
N LEU A 129 6.92 -7.01 -13.40
CA LEU A 129 6.26 -6.53 -14.61
C LEU A 129 4.81 -7.01 -14.79
N ASP A 130 4.29 -7.83 -13.88
CA ASP A 130 2.89 -8.30 -13.93
C ASP A 130 1.87 -7.27 -13.40
#